data_73da3e9755b81e703c9a22e33d14d1d3
#
_entry.id   73da3e9755b81e703c9a22e33d14d1d3
#
_cell.length_a   1.000
_cell.length_b   1.000
_cell.length_c   1.000
_cell.angle_alpha   90.00
_cell.angle_beta   90.00
_cell.angle_gamma   90.00
#
_symmetry.space_group_name_H-M   'P 1'
#
loop_
_entity.id
_entity.type
_entity.pdbx_description
1 polymer ?
#
loop_
_entity_poly.entity_id
_entity_poly.type
_entity_poly.pdbx_seq_one_letter_code
_entity_poly.pdbx_strand_id
1 'polypeptide(L)'
;MSQNETLPSLHPLFNLVVSRLLSFGYQLLDGDNDKINYSCRFVSEYIHNFCNIYGPLPKRLTFYTVDKISGDFLKSKFMTGNLSFNDIDFNAPAVKSLTEGDASASFAVDSSTNPAKRCADFIDLLAAPDKNVLYRFRRLEW
;
A
#
# COMPACT_ATOMS: atom_id res chain seq x y z
N MET A 1 -26.32 -20.69 -10.87
CA MET A 1 -26.12 -20.17 -10.61
C MET A 1 -25.96 -19.44 -10.09
N SER A 2 -25.70 -19.34 -9.68
CA SER A 2 -25.59 -18.67 -9.08
C SER A 2 -25.11 -17.69 -9.10
N GLN A 3 -25.10 -17.26 -9.50
CA GLN A 3 -24.79 -16.30 -9.56
C GLN A 3 -25.02 -15.42 -8.75
N ASN A 4 -25.45 -15.54 -8.21
CA ASN A 4 -25.76 -14.77 -7.22
C ASN A 4 -24.80 -14.79 -6.26
N GLU A 5 -23.85 -15.37 -6.44
CA GLU A 5 -22.94 -15.24 -5.70
C GLU A 5 -22.51 -14.07 -5.63
N THR A 6 -22.59 -13.52 -4.75
CA THR A 6 -22.28 -12.30 -4.39
C THR A 6 -20.85 -12.20 -4.40
N LEU A 7 -20.32 -11.67 -5.37
CA LEU A 7 -19.01 -11.13 -5.31
C LEU A 7 -19.01 -10.04 -4.27
N PRO A 8 -18.05 -10.03 -3.36
CA PRO A 8 -17.97 -8.92 -2.41
C PRO A 8 -17.83 -7.62 -3.18
N SER A 9 -18.51 -6.59 -2.74
CA SER A 9 -18.36 -5.28 -3.35
C SER A 9 -16.94 -4.84 -3.23
N LEU A 10 -16.45 -4.12 -4.22
CA LEU A 10 -15.11 -3.56 -4.14
C LEU A 10 -15.07 -2.45 -3.10
N HIS A 11 -13.96 -2.40 -2.38
CA HIS A 11 -13.76 -1.34 -1.40
C HIS A 11 -13.70 0.02 -2.10
N PRO A 12 -14.20 1.09 -1.47
CA PRO A 12 -14.16 2.41 -2.09
C PRO A 12 -12.76 2.87 -2.54
N LEU A 13 -11.71 2.40 -1.90
CA LEU A 13 -10.36 2.78 -2.27
C LEU A 13 -9.72 1.86 -3.31
N PHE A 14 -10.44 0.83 -3.74
CA PHE A 14 -9.86 -0.18 -4.64
C PHE A 14 -9.25 0.43 -5.89
N ASN A 15 -10.01 1.29 -6.57
CA ASN A 15 -9.53 1.88 -7.82
C ASN A 15 -8.31 2.77 -7.62
N LEU A 16 -8.27 3.49 -6.50
CA LEU A 16 -7.12 4.33 -6.19
C LEU A 16 -5.88 3.48 -5.93
N VAL A 17 -6.05 2.36 -5.25
CA VAL A 17 -4.93 1.45 -5.00
C VAL A 17 -4.43 0.85 -6.30
N VAL A 18 -5.33 0.43 -7.18
CA VAL A 18 -4.93 -0.10 -8.48
C VAL A 18 -4.14 0.94 -9.26
N SER A 19 -4.64 2.19 -9.31
CA SER A 19 -3.93 3.27 -10.00
C SER A 19 -2.54 3.48 -9.40
N ARG A 20 -2.44 3.41 -8.08
CA ARG A 20 -1.16 3.61 -7.41
C ARG A 20 -0.17 2.50 -7.78
N LEU A 21 -0.64 1.24 -7.76
CA LEU A 21 0.20 0.11 -8.13
C LEU A 21 0.68 0.21 -9.57
N LEU A 22 -0.20 0.63 -10.47
CA LEU A 22 0.18 0.81 -11.86
C LEU A 22 1.23 1.91 -12.01
N SER A 23 1.14 2.95 -11.18
CA SER A 23 2.12 4.03 -11.24
C SER A 23 3.51 3.58 -10.79
N PHE A 24 3.59 2.48 -10.06
CA PHE A 24 4.88 1.88 -9.66
C PHE A 24 5.41 0.91 -10.73
N GLY A 25 4.69 0.73 -11.82
CA GLY A 25 5.06 -0.22 -12.85
C GLY A 25 4.56 -1.63 -12.61
N TYR A 26 3.85 -1.85 -11.51
CA TYR A 26 3.34 -3.18 -11.21
C TYR A 26 2.19 -3.52 -12.15
N GLN A 27 2.20 -4.74 -12.68
CA GLN A 27 1.14 -5.20 -13.56
C GLN A 27 0.29 -6.22 -12.84
N LEU A 28 -1.02 -6.01 -12.86
CA LEU A 28 -1.93 -6.88 -12.15
C LEU A 28 -1.97 -8.27 -12.78
N LEU A 29 -2.00 -9.26 -11.91
CA LEU A 29 -2.11 -10.67 -12.31
C LEU A 29 -3.48 -11.19 -11.90
N ASP A 30 -3.83 -12.37 -12.44
CA ASP A 30 -5.07 -13.02 -12.07
C ASP A 30 -5.09 -13.27 -10.57
N GLY A 31 -6.20 -12.97 -9.94
CA GLY A 31 -6.34 -13.15 -8.50
C GLY A 31 -5.89 -11.98 -7.67
N ASP A 32 -5.20 -11.01 -8.26
CA ASP A 32 -4.73 -9.85 -7.50
C ASP A 32 -5.88 -8.97 -7.02
N ASN A 33 -6.95 -8.90 -7.79
CA ASN A 33 -8.08 -8.05 -7.42
C ASN A 33 -8.65 -8.42 -6.05
N ASP A 34 -8.80 -9.71 -5.79
CA ASP A 34 -9.31 -10.15 -4.49
C ASP A 34 -8.32 -9.84 -3.38
N LYS A 35 -7.05 -10.00 -3.65
CA LYS A 35 -6.02 -9.71 -2.66
C LYS A 35 -5.93 -8.22 -2.36
N ILE A 36 -6.07 -7.39 -3.39
CA ILE A 36 -6.07 -5.94 -3.21
C ILE A 36 -7.29 -5.53 -2.39
N ASN A 37 -8.45 -6.09 -2.71
CA ASN A 37 -9.66 -5.77 -1.97
C ASN A 37 -9.54 -6.18 -0.51
N TYR A 38 -8.91 -7.32 -0.24
CA TYR A 38 -8.65 -7.75 1.13
C TYR A 38 -7.73 -6.77 1.85
N SER A 39 -6.66 -6.36 1.20
CA SER A 39 -5.73 -5.39 1.80
C SER A 39 -6.42 -4.06 2.09
N CYS A 40 -7.31 -3.63 1.21
CA CYS A 40 -8.08 -2.42 1.44
C CYS A 40 -8.87 -2.51 2.73
N ARG A 41 -9.56 -3.64 2.93
CA ARG A 41 -10.37 -3.84 4.14
C ARG A 41 -9.50 -3.95 5.38
N PHE A 42 -8.44 -4.71 5.27
CA PHE A 42 -7.56 -4.95 6.42
C PHE A 42 -6.94 -3.64 6.91
N VAL A 43 -6.37 -2.86 6.00
CA VAL A 43 -5.70 -1.62 6.36
C VAL A 43 -6.71 -0.57 6.84
N SER A 44 -7.86 -0.47 6.17
CA SER A 44 -8.89 0.47 6.61
C SER A 44 -9.37 0.16 8.00
N GLU A 45 -9.55 -1.12 8.32
CA GLU A 45 -9.97 -1.52 9.64
C GLU A 45 -8.90 -1.20 10.68
N TYR A 46 -7.64 -1.43 10.32
CA TYR A 46 -6.53 -1.08 11.20
C TYR A 46 -6.55 0.41 11.53
N ILE A 47 -6.74 1.27 10.53
CA ILE A 47 -6.75 2.71 10.73
C ILE A 47 -7.95 3.14 11.57
N HIS A 48 -9.13 2.58 11.29
CA HIS A 48 -10.31 2.87 12.09
C HIS A 48 -10.06 2.54 13.57
N ASN A 49 -9.50 1.37 13.81
CA ASN A 49 -9.24 0.94 15.18
C ASN A 49 -8.15 1.77 15.85
N PHE A 50 -7.10 2.09 15.12
CA PHE A 50 -6.01 2.89 15.67
C PHE A 50 -6.49 4.29 16.03
N CYS A 51 -7.32 4.88 15.18
CA CYS A 51 -7.78 6.26 15.36
C CYS A 51 -9.07 6.38 16.15
N ASN A 52 -9.73 5.26 16.46
CA ASN A 52 -11.04 5.27 17.12
C ASN A 52 -12.05 6.06 16.31
N ILE A 53 -12.04 5.87 15.00
CA ILE A 53 -12.96 6.55 14.09
C ILE A 53 -14.04 5.58 13.66
N TYR A 54 -15.29 6.02 13.72
CA TYR A 54 -16.42 5.27 13.22
C TYR A 54 -16.95 5.99 11.99
N GLY A 55 -17.29 5.22 10.96
CA GLY A 55 -17.74 5.80 9.71
C GLY A 55 -16.60 6.03 8.75
N PRO A 56 -16.79 6.85 7.71
CA PRO A 56 -15.77 7.03 6.68
C PRO A 56 -14.50 7.66 7.23
N LEU A 57 -13.36 7.26 6.68
CA LEU A 57 -12.09 7.87 7.06
C LEU A 57 -12.02 9.30 6.53
N PRO A 58 -11.35 10.19 7.26
CA PRO A 58 -11.17 11.57 6.79
C PRO A 58 -10.50 11.61 5.42
N LYS A 59 -10.92 12.55 4.59
CA LYS A 59 -10.35 12.68 3.25
C LYS A 59 -8.84 12.94 3.28
N ARG A 60 -8.36 13.58 4.32
CA ARG A 60 -6.92 13.87 4.44
C ARG A 60 -6.09 12.61 4.60
N LEU A 61 -6.72 11.49 4.99
CA LEU A 61 -6.01 10.23 5.15
C LEU A 61 -6.05 9.38 3.88
N THR A 62 -6.67 9.87 2.81
CA THR A 62 -6.86 9.07 1.60
C THR A 62 -5.53 8.57 1.04
N PHE A 63 -4.59 9.47 0.79
CA PHE A 63 -3.32 9.06 0.19
C PHE A 63 -2.46 8.24 1.13
N TYR A 64 -2.48 8.58 2.42
CA TYR A 64 -1.80 7.78 3.42
C TYR A 64 -2.31 6.34 3.40
N THR A 65 -3.64 6.21 3.37
CA THR A 65 -4.28 4.90 3.39
C THR A 65 -4.00 4.11 2.12
N VAL A 66 -4.06 4.78 0.97
CA VAL A 66 -3.79 4.13 -0.32
C VAL A 66 -2.35 3.60 -0.37
N ASP A 67 -1.39 4.38 0.09
CA ASP A 67 0.00 3.94 0.10
C ASP A 67 0.19 2.77 1.05
N LYS A 68 -0.43 2.82 2.21
CA LYS A 68 -0.32 1.73 3.17
C LYS A 68 -0.97 0.44 2.63
N ILE A 69 -2.10 0.57 1.96
CA ILE A 69 -2.76 -0.57 1.34
C ILE A 69 -1.87 -1.16 0.24
N SER A 70 -1.31 -0.29 -0.60
CA SER A 70 -0.43 -0.73 -1.67
C SER A 70 0.77 -1.49 -1.12
N GLY A 71 1.36 -0.95 -0.05
CA GLY A 71 2.48 -1.60 0.62
C GLY A 71 2.11 -2.93 1.24
N ASP A 72 0.94 -3.01 1.85
CA ASP A 72 0.46 -4.25 2.45
C ASP A 72 0.28 -5.34 1.39
N PHE A 73 -0.32 -4.97 0.27
CA PHE A 73 -0.52 -5.90 -0.83
C PHE A 73 0.82 -6.37 -1.40
N LEU A 74 1.73 -5.44 -1.70
CA LEU A 74 3.03 -5.79 -2.27
C LEU A 74 3.86 -6.61 -1.30
N LYS A 75 3.78 -6.29 -0.01
CA LYS A 75 4.52 -7.05 1.00
C LYS A 75 4.05 -8.49 1.05
N SER A 76 2.75 -8.71 0.98
CA SER A 76 2.20 -10.06 0.95
C SER A 76 2.70 -10.83 -0.26
N LYS A 77 2.73 -10.20 -1.43
CA LYS A 77 3.23 -10.83 -2.64
C LYS A 77 4.72 -11.13 -2.54
N PHE A 78 5.47 -10.19 -1.99
CA PHE A 78 6.92 -10.35 -1.85
C PHE A 78 7.27 -11.47 -0.88
N MET A 79 6.56 -11.52 0.24
CA MET A 79 6.84 -12.52 1.26
C MET A 79 6.49 -13.94 0.81
N THR A 80 5.58 -14.07 -0.13
CA THR A 80 5.19 -15.39 -0.65
C THR A 80 5.96 -15.76 -1.92
N GLY A 81 6.96 -14.94 -2.30
CA GLY A 81 7.78 -15.24 -3.46
C GLY A 81 7.13 -14.89 -4.79
N ASN A 82 6.04 -14.14 -4.78
CA ASN A 82 5.30 -13.81 -5.99
C ASN A 82 5.57 -12.40 -6.50
N LEU A 83 6.57 -11.73 -5.96
CA LEU A 83 6.97 -10.41 -6.40
C LEU A 83 8.47 -10.33 -6.43
N SER A 84 9.03 -9.77 -7.50
CA SER A 84 10.47 -9.61 -7.61
C SER A 84 10.80 -8.15 -7.91
N PHE A 85 12.08 -7.83 -7.88
CA PHE A 85 12.56 -6.48 -8.17
C PHE A 85 12.06 -5.99 -9.53
N ASN A 86 11.97 -6.89 -10.52
CA ASN A 86 11.56 -6.50 -11.86
C ASN A 86 10.10 -6.08 -11.98
N ASP A 87 9.30 -6.40 -10.98
CA ASP A 87 7.89 -6.06 -11.01
C ASP A 87 7.62 -4.60 -10.63
N ILE A 88 8.65 -3.92 -10.13
CA ILE A 88 8.55 -2.50 -9.77
C ILE A 88 9.49 -1.71 -10.66
N ASP A 89 9.00 -0.62 -11.24
CA ASP A 89 9.82 0.24 -12.08
C ASP A 89 10.47 1.32 -11.22
N PHE A 90 11.71 1.11 -10.83
CA PHE A 90 12.40 2.05 -9.96
C PHE A 90 12.79 3.35 -10.67
N ASN A 91 12.55 3.43 -11.97
CA ASN A 91 12.73 4.68 -12.70
C ASN A 91 11.41 5.44 -12.84
N ALA A 92 10.30 4.88 -12.39
CA ALA A 92 9.01 5.56 -12.48
C ALA A 92 8.99 6.78 -11.56
N PRO A 93 8.40 7.90 -12.00
CA PRO A 93 8.34 9.10 -11.15
C PRO A 93 7.70 8.86 -9.79
N ALA A 94 6.68 8.02 -9.73
CA ALA A 94 6.01 7.76 -8.47
C ALA A 94 6.93 7.06 -7.46
N VAL A 95 7.77 6.14 -7.95
CA VAL A 95 8.73 5.45 -7.07
C VAL A 95 9.82 6.40 -6.65
N LYS A 96 10.34 7.17 -7.60
CA LYS A 96 11.41 8.12 -7.28
C LYS A 96 10.98 9.17 -6.28
N SER A 97 9.76 9.67 -6.38
CA SER A 97 9.30 10.70 -5.46
C SER A 97 9.17 10.16 -4.04
N LEU A 98 8.83 8.89 -3.87
CA LEU A 98 8.78 8.30 -2.55
C LEU A 98 10.17 8.09 -1.97
N THR A 99 11.08 7.54 -2.76
CA THR A 99 12.40 7.19 -2.25
C THR A 99 13.27 8.44 -2.04
N GLU A 100 13.13 9.43 -2.91
CA GLU A 100 13.91 10.67 -2.77
C GLU A 100 13.30 11.58 -1.71
N GLY A 101 11.98 11.61 -1.64
CA GLY A 101 11.31 12.46 -0.67
C GLY A 101 11.52 12.02 0.75
N ASP A 102 11.83 10.73 0.96
CA ASP A 102 12.10 10.24 2.29
C ASP A 102 13.53 10.49 2.71
N ALA A 103 14.29 11.06 1.84
CA ALA A 103 15.64 11.45 2.20
C ALA A 103 16.46 10.34 2.79
N SER A 104 16.20 9.11 2.44
CA SER A 104 17.06 8.14 2.96
C SER A 104 18.19 7.98 2.00
N ALA A 105 19.22 8.74 2.22
CA ALA A 105 20.43 8.60 1.45
C ALA A 105 20.94 7.18 1.51
N SER A 106 20.76 6.54 2.65
CA SER A 106 21.13 5.13 2.80
C SER A 106 20.28 4.23 1.90
N PHE A 107 19.02 4.57 1.66
CA PHE A 107 18.18 3.78 0.77
C PHE A 107 18.81 3.74 -0.62
N ALA A 108 19.16 4.90 -1.17
CA ALA A 108 19.70 4.97 -2.52
C ALA A 108 21.04 4.27 -2.63
N VAL A 109 21.89 4.41 -1.64
CA VAL A 109 23.24 3.84 -1.68
C VAL A 109 23.18 2.32 -1.53
N ASP A 110 22.48 1.84 -0.52
CA ASP A 110 22.45 0.41 -0.26
C ASP A 110 21.73 -0.36 -1.35
N SER A 111 20.66 0.19 -1.85
CA SER A 111 19.82 -0.52 -2.80
C SER A 111 20.45 -0.62 -4.18
N SER A 112 21.47 0.18 -4.47
CA SER A 112 22.11 0.10 -5.78
C SER A 112 22.88 -1.20 -5.95
N THR A 113 23.21 -1.89 -4.88
CA THR A 113 24.01 -3.12 -4.95
C THR A 113 23.21 -4.38 -4.68
N ASN A 114 21.94 -4.27 -4.27
CA ASN A 114 21.13 -5.44 -3.95
C ASN A 114 19.68 -5.18 -4.37
N PRO A 115 19.27 -5.69 -5.54
CA PRO A 115 17.90 -5.46 -6.03
C PRO A 115 16.82 -5.98 -5.09
N ALA A 116 17.04 -7.12 -4.45
CA ALA A 116 16.02 -7.67 -3.54
C ALA A 116 15.84 -6.77 -2.34
N LYS A 117 16.94 -6.24 -1.80
CA LYS A 117 16.87 -5.32 -0.68
C LYS A 117 16.18 -4.02 -1.08
N ARG A 118 16.47 -3.54 -2.28
CA ARG A 118 15.83 -2.32 -2.77
C ARG A 118 14.32 -2.49 -2.86
N CYS A 119 13.88 -3.64 -3.35
CA CYS A 119 12.46 -3.94 -3.43
C CYS A 119 11.84 -4.01 -2.03
N ALA A 120 12.50 -4.69 -1.11
CA ALA A 120 12.01 -4.81 0.26
C ALA A 120 11.92 -3.44 0.94
N ASP A 121 12.92 -2.60 0.75
CA ASP A 121 12.95 -1.27 1.37
C ASP A 121 11.82 -0.39 0.82
N PHE A 122 11.58 -0.47 -0.48
CA PHE A 122 10.49 0.29 -1.09
C PHE A 122 9.14 -0.14 -0.52
N ILE A 123 8.93 -1.45 -0.41
CA ILE A 123 7.70 -1.99 0.15
C ILE A 123 7.52 -1.53 1.60
N ASP A 124 8.59 -1.54 2.37
CA ASP A 124 8.50 -1.11 3.76
C ASP A 124 8.16 0.38 3.89
N LEU A 125 8.66 1.20 2.98
CA LEU A 125 8.28 2.61 2.97
C LEU A 125 6.77 2.79 2.81
N LEU A 126 6.17 1.98 1.94
CA LEU A 126 4.75 2.07 1.70
C LEU A 126 3.94 1.47 2.85
N ALA A 127 4.34 0.30 3.31
CA ALA A 127 3.55 -0.46 4.28
C ALA A 127 3.59 0.16 5.67
N ALA A 128 4.66 0.87 5.99
CA ALA A 128 4.82 1.48 7.30
C ALA A 128 5.10 2.98 7.18
N PRO A 129 4.13 3.75 6.67
CA PRO A 129 4.31 5.20 6.60
C PRO A 129 4.30 5.80 8.00
N ASP A 130 4.68 7.06 8.10
CA ASP A 130 4.85 7.74 9.38
C ASP A 130 3.55 7.71 10.20
N LYS A 131 3.59 7.03 11.33
CA LYS A 131 2.43 6.95 12.21
C LYS A 131 2.02 8.28 12.81
N ASN A 132 2.91 9.26 12.79
CA ASN A 132 2.56 10.57 13.32
C ASN A 132 1.39 11.18 12.57
N VAL A 133 1.22 10.81 11.31
CA VAL A 133 0.06 11.26 10.54
C VAL A 133 -1.22 10.74 11.18
N LEU A 134 -1.22 9.48 11.59
CA LEU A 134 -2.42 8.88 12.20
C LEU A 134 -2.73 9.46 13.56
N TYR A 135 -1.69 9.81 14.33
CA TYR A 135 -1.93 10.39 15.66
C TYR A 135 -2.74 11.69 15.60
N ARG A 136 -2.62 12.43 14.53
CA ARG A 136 -3.38 13.67 14.37
C ARG A 136 -4.88 13.43 14.25
N PHE A 137 -5.26 12.23 13.82
CA PHE A 137 -6.66 11.89 13.60
C PHE A 137 -7.20 10.97 14.68
N ARG A 138 -6.35 10.59 15.63
CA ARG A 138 -6.78 9.67 16.67
C ARG A 138 -7.72 10.35 17.63
N ARG A 139 -8.85 9.70 17.89
CA ARG A 139 -9.83 10.21 18.85
C ARG A 139 -9.70 9.44 20.13
N LEU A 140 -9.73 10.17 21.24
CA LEU A 140 -9.72 9.56 22.56
C LEU A 140 -11.17 9.41 23.01
N GLU A 141 -11.49 8.24 23.52
CA GLU A 141 -12.82 8.01 24.06
C GLU A 141 -12.72 7.91 25.54
N TRP A 142 -13.66 8.54 26.21
CA TRP A 142 -13.68 8.56 27.67
C TRP A 142 -14.90 7.85 28.22
#